data_63b271bf7b8886ebf6035db08bfdef27
#
_entry.id   63b271bf7b8886ebf6035db08bfdef27
#
_cell.length_a   1.000
_cell.length_b   1.000
_cell.length_c   1.000
_cell.angle_alpha   90.00
_cell.angle_beta   90.00
_cell.angle_gamma   90.00
#
_symmetry.space_group_name_H-M   'P 1'
#
loop_
_entity.id
_entity.type
_entity.pdbx_description
1 polymer ?
#
loop_
_entity_poly.entity_id
_entity_poly.type
_entity_poly.pdbx_seq_one_letter_code
_entity_poly.pdbx_strand_id
1 'polypeptide(L)'
;EKYVYLKTGVRHNTVAGYKTVINILKKEAFGRQRIDKVRLSDAKAWLIKLQQVDGRGYSSIHSIRGVLRPAFQMAVDDDLIRKNPFGFELASVVVNDSVTREAISRKQERDLLKFIKEDKHFSRYYDGIYILFYTGLRISEFCGLTIQDIEFEEMRIKVDHQLQRTSQMEYVIQQPKTESGIRYVPMTEEVASCFRRIIANRAHPKAEPMVDGYAGFLFLDKNDMPMVALHWEKYLEHIVQKYNKIYRIQMPKVTPHVCRHTFCSNMAKSGMNPKTLQYIMGHSDISVTLNVYTHVQFDDAQAELLRVAKA
;
A
#
# COMPACT_ATOMS: atom_id res chain seq x y z
N GLU A 1 16.86 -0.12 22.06
CA GLU A 1 16.92 1.34 21.81
C GLU A 1 18.21 1.75 21.08
N LYS A 2 19.42 1.26 21.49
CA LYS A 2 20.72 1.56 20.83
C LYS A 2 20.68 1.34 19.31
N TYR A 3 20.15 0.20 18.83
CA TYR A 3 20.01 -0.11 17.41
C TYR A 3 19.20 0.97 16.65
N VAL A 4 18.11 1.44 17.23
CA VAL A 4 17.26 2.46 16.62
C VAL A 4 17.93 3.83 16.60
N TYR A 5 18.63 4.17 17.68
CA TYR A 5 19.40 5.41 17.80
C TYR A 5 20.49 5.53 16.73
N LEU A 6 21.16 4.42 16.40
CA LEU A 6 22.22 4.38 15.38
C LEU A 6 21.70 4.39 13.93
N LYS A 7 20.37 4.37 13.72
CA LYS A 7 19.76 4.46 12.38
C LYS A 7 19.54 5.92 12.02
N THR A 8 20.39 6.47 11.16
CA THR A 8 20.26 7.82 10.59
C THR A 8 19.50 7.77 9.25
N GLY A 9 18.84 8.86 8.86
CA GLY A 9 18.14 8.97 7.56
C GLY A 9 16.89 8.10 7.42
N VAL A 10 16.35 7.59 8.52
CA VAL A 10 15.14 6.73 8.50
C VAL A 10 13.88 7.56 8.33
N ARG A 11 12.98 7.10 7.46
CA ARG A 11 11.70 7.76 7.23
C ARG A 11 10.80 7.72 8.48
N HIS A 12 9.96 8.74 8.63
CA HIS A 12 9.03 8.90 9.76
C HIS A 12 8.22 7.63 10.08
N ASN A 13 7.65 6.97 9.08
CA ASN A 13 6.87 5.74 9.27
C ASN A 13 7.72 4.58 9.80
N THR A 14 9.00 4.49 9.42
CA THR A 14 9.92 3.48 9.94
C THR A 14 10.24 3.76 11.41
N VAL A 15 10.46 5.03 11.76
CA VAL A 15 10.66 5.46 13.16
C VAL A 15 9.42 5.15 14.01
N ALA A 16 8.21 5.40 13.48
CA ALA A 16 6.96 5.05 14.15
C ALA A 16 6.86 3.53 14.39
N GLY A 17 7.24 2.72 13.40
CA GLY A 17 7.33 1.26 13.54
C GLY A 17 8.29 0.83 14.64
N TYR A 18 9.49 1.42 14.70
CA TYR A 18 10.45 1.16 15.78
C TYR A 18 9.90 1.53 17.16
N LYS A 19 9.27 2.71 17.29
CA LYS A 19 8.62 3.14 18.55
C LYS A 19 7.52 2.17 18.98
N THR A 20 6.74 1.66 18.04
CA THR A 20 5.70 0.65 18.31
C THR A 20 6.32 -0.62 18.90
N VAL A 21 7.40 -1.16 18.31
CA VAL A 21 8.07 -2.37 18.82
C VAL A 21 8.70 -2.11 20.20
N ILE A 22 9.34 -0.96 20.40
CA ILE A 22 9.89 -0.58 21.71
C ILE A 22 8.79 -0.50 22.76
N ASN A 23 7.64 0.08 22.44
CA ASN A 23 6.51 0.18 23.38
C ASN A 23 5.91 -1.19 23.72
N ILE A 24 5.89 -2.13 22.75
CA ILE A 24 5.49 -3.53 23.02
C ILE A 24 6.47 -4.15 23.99
N LEU A 25 7.79 -4.06 23.74
CA LEU A 25 8.81 -4.64 24.61
C LEU A 25 8.77 -4.06 26.04
N LYS A 26 8.55 -2.75 26.19
CA LYS A 26 8.46 -2.10 27.52
C LYS A 26 7.31 -2.68 28.38
N LYS A 27 6.24 -3.14 27.73
CA LYS A 27 5.07 -3.73 28.42
C LYS A 27 5.25 -5.22 28.72
N GLU A 28 6.17 -5.90 28.07
CA GLU A 28 6.35 -7.34 28.12
C GLU A 28 7.48 -7.75 29.08
N ALA A 29 7.27 -8.86 29.80
CA ALA A 29 8.32 -9.45 30.65
C ALA A 29 9.57 -9.82 29.83
N PHE A 30 9.37 -10.28 28.57
CA PHE A 30 10.45 -10.57 27.63
C PHE A 30 11.36 -9.37 27.41
N GLY A 31 10.81 -8.17 27.27
CA GLY A 31 11.60 -6.95 27.02
C GLY A 31 12.41 -6.45 28.21
N ARG A 32 12.19 -7.01 29.42
CA ARG A 32 12.92 -6.69 30.66
C ARG A 32 14.09 -7.63 30.91
N GLN A 33 14.24 -8.67 30.10
CA GLN A 33 15.35 -9.61 30.24
C GLN A 33 16.66 -8.98 29.80
N ARG A 34 17.75 -9.37 30.42
CA ARG A 34 19.09 -9.02 29.97
C ARG A 34 19.37 -9.68 28.63
N ILE A 35 19.94 -8.95 27.70
CA ILE A 35 20.15 -9.40 26.31
C ILE A 35 21.04 -10.66 26.24
N ASP A 36 22.01 -10.78 27.16
CA ASP A 36 22.91 -11.93 27.26
C ASP A 36 22.26 -13.20 27.81
N LYS A 37 21.04 -13.09 28.37
CA LYS A 37 20.26 -14.20 28.92
C LYS A 37 19.13 -14.66 28.00
N VAL A 38 18.82 -13.89 26.97
CA VAL A 38 17.74 -14.25 26.03
C VAL A 38 18.18 -15.44 25.17
N ARG A 39 17.47 -16.56 25.29
CA ARG A 39 17.70 -17.78 24.51
C ARG A 39 16.77 -17.83 23.30
N LEU A 40 17.12 -18.66 22.32
CA LEU A 40 16.26 -18.95 21.16
C LEU A 40 14.88 -19.45 21.56
N SER A 41 14.80 -20.32 22.61
CA SER A 41 13.53 -20.79 23.16
C SER A 41 12.66 -19.67 23.69
N ASP A 42 13.24 -18.69 24.39
CA ASP A 42 12.52 -17.56 24.97
C ASP A 42 11.96 -16.66 23.86
N ALA A 43 12.74 -16.39 22.82
CA ALA A 43 12.30 -15.63 21.65
C ALA A 43 11.13 -16.32 20.92
N LYS A 44 11.23 -17.64 20.70
CA LYS A 44 10.15 -18.43 20.10
C LYS A 44 8.88 -18.43 20.97
N ALA A 45 9.01 -18.74 22.26
CA ALA A 45 7.89 -18.76 23.20
C ALA A 45 7.17 -17.41 23.28
N TRP A 46 7.92 -16.31 23.26
CA TRP A 46 7.34 -14.98 23.26
C TRP A 46 6.58 -14.67 21.97
N LEU A 47 7.10 -15.02 20.78
CA LEU A 47 6.37 -14.81 19.52
C LEU A 47 5.09 -15.68 19.44
N ILE A 48 5.14 -16.92 19.96
CA ILE A 48 3.95 -17.78 20.08
C ILE A 48 2.92 -17.14 21.02
N LYS A 49 3.34 -16.61 22.19
CA LYS A 49 2.48 -15.87 23.10
C LYS A 49 1.81 -14.66 22.41
N LEU A 50 2.57 -13.87 21.63
CA LEU A 50 2.01 -12.75 20.89
C LEU A 50 0.90 -13.17 19.93
N GLN A 51 0.99 -14.37 19.31
CA GLN A 51 -0.06 -14.87 18.43
C GLN A 51 -1.23 -15.47 19.22
N GLN A 52 -0.96 -16.40 20.10
CA GLN A 52 -1.97 -17.24 20.73
C GLN A 52 -2.69 -16.55 21.89
N VAL A 53 -1.99 -15.72 22.65
CA VAL A 53 -2.54 -15.03 23.83
C VAL A 53 -2.94 -13.59 23.51
N ASP A 54 -2.07 -12.85 22.82
CA ASP A 54 -2.32 -11.44 22.52
C ASP A 54 -3.08 -11.22 21.20
N GLY A 55 -3.39 -12.30 20.44
CA GLY A 55 -4.18 -12.25 19.21
C GLY A 55 -3.52 -11.50 18.05
N ARG A 56 -2.19 -11.39 18.04
CA ARG A 56 -1.47 -10.69 16.96
C ARG A 56 -1.36 -11.58 15.74
N GLY A 57 -1.78 -11.08 14.57
CA GLY A 57 -1.61 -11.79 13.30
C GLY A 57 -0.14 -11.88 12.87
N TYR A 58 0.16 -12.86 12.02
CA TYR A 58 1.49 -13.15 11.47
C TYR A 58 2.23 -11.92 10.93
N SER A 59 1.55 -11.07 10.14
CA SER A 59 2.17 -9.87 9.56
C SER A 59 2.66 -8.87 10.62
N SER A 60 1.94 -8.75 11.74
CA SER A 60 2.36 -7.92 12.88
C SER A 60 3.60 -8.50 13.56
N ILE A 61 3.60 -9.82 13.79
CA ILE A 61 4.74 -10.54 14.40
C ILE A 61 5.96 -10.51 13.48
N HIS A 62 5.76 -10.66 12.17
CA HIS A 62 6.82 -10.51 11.17
C HIS A 62 7.47 -9.11 11.24
N SER A 63 6.67 -8.06 11.36
CA SER A 63 7.16 -6.69 11.50
C SER A 63 7.93 -6.49 12.81
N ILE A 64 7.44 -7.02 13.92
CA ILE A 64 8.13 -6.98 15.23
C ILE A 64 9.48 -7.67 15.13
N ARG A 65 9.51 -8.90 14.58
CA ARG A 65 10.75 -9.66 14.39
C ARG A 65 11.71 -8.94 13.42
N GLY A 66 11.16 -8.27 12.40
CA GLY A 66 11.93 -7.47 11.44
C GLY A 66 12.73 -6.33 12.10
N VAL A 67 12.30 -5.84 13.25
CA VAL A 67 13.05 -4.86 14.07
C VAL A 67 14.02 -5.57 15.02
N LEU A 68 13.58 -6.67 15.64
CA LEU A 68 14.37 -7.36 16.67
C LEU A 68 15.54 -8.14 16.10
N ARG A 69 15.34 -8.87 14.99
CA ARG A 69 16.40 -9.69 14.40
C ARG A 69 17.68 -8.89 14.09
N PRO A 70 17.63 -7.75 13.38
CA PRO A 70 18.82 -6.94 13.14
C PRO A 70 19.35 -6.26 14.42
N ALA A 71 18.50 -5.93 15.40
CA ALA A 71 18.96 -5.40 16.68
C ALA A 71 19.76 -6.41 17.50
N PHE A 72 19.33 -7.68 17.51
CA PHE A 72 20.10 -8.77 18.13
C PHE A 72 21.29 -9.19 17.29
N GLN A 73 21.26 -9.01 15.97
CA GLN A 73 22.44 -9.23 15.13
C GLN A 73 23.55 -8.25 15.50
N MET A 74 23.21 -6.97 15.67
CA MET A 74 24.17 -5.97 16.16
C MET A 74 24.79 -6.39 17.50
N ALA A 75 24.03 -7.01 18.40
CA ALA A 75 24.58 -7.51 19.66
C ALA A 75 25.52 -8.72 19.47
N VAL A 76 25.33 -9.52 18.43
CA VAL A 76 26.30 -10.57 18.03
C VAL A 76 27.56 -9.93 17.47
N ASP A 77 27.40 -8.94 16.58
CA ASP A 77 28.50 -8.23 15.92
C ASP A 77 29.34 -7.40 16.93
N ASP A 78 28.71 -6.94 18.04
CA ASP A 78 29.34 -6.27 19.17
C ASP A 78 29.90 -7.27 20.23
N ASP A 79 29.94 -8.58 19.96
CA ASP A 79 30.40 -9.66 20.87
C ASP A 79 29.67 -9.74 22.23
N LEU A 80 28.46 -9.16 22.33
CA LEU A 80 27.66 -9.20 23.55
C LEU A 80 26.92 -10.53 23.73
N ILE A 81 26.58 -11.20 22.63
CA ILE A 81 25.95 -12.53 22.59
C ILE A 81 26.56 -13.39 21.47
N ARG A 82 26.58 -14.68 21.67
CA ARG A 82 27.20 -15.63 20.70
C ARG A 82 26.34 -15.91 19.48
N LYS A 83 25.00 -15.88 19.61
CA LYS A 83 24.05 -16.23 18.55
C LYS A 83 22.82 -15.36 18.64
N ASN A 84 22.25 -15.02 17.49
CA ASN A 84 21.02 -14.27 17.39
C ASN A 84 19.81 -15.14 17.76
N PRO A 85 19.07 -14.85 18.84
CA PRO A 85 17.91 -15.65 19.27
C PRO A 85 16.72 -15.56 18.29
N PHE A 86 16.73 -14.61 17.35
CA PHE A 86 15.72 -14.47 16.28
C PHE A 86 16.18 -15.03 14.92
N GLY A 87 17.27 -15.80 14.89
CA GLY A 87 17.88 -16.37 13.68
C GLY A 87 17.17 -17.64 13.16
N PHE A 88 15.85 -17.74 13.26
CA PHE A 88 15.06 -18.87 12.78
C PHE A 88 14.04 -18.47 11.73
N GLU A 89 13.46 -19.44 11.04
CA GLU A 89 12.36 -19.25 10.10
C GLU A 89 11.05 -18.96 10.85
N LEU A 90 10.41 -17.80 10.59
CA LEU A 90 9.23 -17.39 11.35
C LEU A 90 8.05 -18.37 11.17
N ALA A 91 7.84 -18.83 9.93
CA ALA A 91 6.75 -19.76 9.60
C ALA A 91 6.87 -21.13 10.30
N SER A 92 8.06 -21.47 10.84
CA SER A 92 8.22 -22.69 11.65
C SER A 92 7.82 -22.54 13.12
N VAL A 93 7.44 -21.31 13.53
CA VAL A 93 7.17 -20.98 14.94
C VAL A 93 5.76 -20.44 15.15
N VAL A 94 5.29 -19.58 14.25
CA VAL A 94 3.95 -18.98 14.29
C VAL A 94 3.19 -19.31 13.02
N VAL A 95 1.89 -19.55 13.16
CA VAL A 95 1.02 -19.88 12.04
C VAL A 95 0.88 -18.66 11.11
N ASN A 96 1.06 -18.87 9.81
CA ASN A 96 0.83 -17.82 8.84
C ASN A 96 -0.68 -17.67 8.55
N ASP A 97 -1.33 -16.82 9.32
CA ASP A 97 -2.74 -16.42 9.18
C ASP A 97 -2.93 -15.18 8.31
N SER A 98 -1.88 -14.75 7.59
CA SER A 98 -1.97 -13.56 6.75
C SER A 98 -2.93 -13.79 5.59
N VAL A 99 -3.99 -12.98 5.53
CA VAL A 99 -4.91 -12.97 4.40
C VAL A 99 -4.25 -12.20 3.25
N THR A 100 -4.02 -12.91 2.14
CA THR A 100 -3.59 -12.25 0.91
C THR A 100 -4.71 -11.33 0.43
N ARG A 101 -4.40 -10.07 0.22
CA ARG A 101 -5.36 -9.12 -0.37
C ARG A 101 -5.47 -9.44 -1.85
N GLU A 102 -6.57 -10.09 -2.22
CA GLU A 102 -6.82 -10.48 -3.59
C GLU A 102 -7.40 -9.31 -4.41
N ALA A 103 -7.09 -9.33 -5.70
CA ALA A 103 -7.77 -8.48 -6.67
C ALA A 103 -9.26 -8.91 -6.76
N ILE A 104 -10.14 -7.96 -6.95
CA ILE A 104 -11.54 -8.28 -7.28
C ILE A 104 -11.68 -8.66 -8.75
N SER A 105 -12.70 -9.45 -9.07
CA SER A 105 -12.97 -9.83 -10.46
C SER A 105 -13.43 -8.62 -11.29
N ARG A 106 -13.24 -8.70 -12.63
CA ARG A 106 -13.73 -7.66 -13.55
C ARG A 106 -15.24 -7.42 -13.43
N LYS A 107 -16.02 -8.45 -13.06
CA LYS A 107 -17.45 -8.29 -12.82
C LYS A 107 -17.69 -7.46 -11.55
N GLN A 108 -17.04 -7.82 -10.44
CA GLN A 108 -17.15 -7.08 -9.18
C GLN A 108 -16.72 -5.62 -9.33
N GLU A 109 -15.63 -5.36 -10.06
CA GLU A 109 -15.16 -4.00 -10.36
C GLU A 109 -16.23 -3.19 -11.10
N ARG A 110 -16.79 -3.75 -12.18
CA ARG A 110 -17.87 -3.08 -12.94
C ARG A 110 -19.13 -2.84 -12.11
N ASP A 111 -19.55 -3.84 -11.33
CA ASP A 111 -20.74 -3.74 -10.48
C ASP A 111 -20.54 -2.67 -9.40
N LEU A 112 -19.35 -2.60 -8.80
CA LEU A 112 -19.01 -1.59 -7.80
C LEU A 112 -18.97 -0.18 -8.41
N LEU A 113 -18.28 0.00 -9.54
CA LEU A 113 -18.20 1.29 -10.23
C LEU A 113 -19.58 1.77 -10.71
N LYS A 114 -20.43 0.86 -11.21
CA LYS A 114 -21.82 1.19 -11.58
C LYS A 114 -22.60 1.67 -10.36
N PHE A 115 -22.53 0.94 -9.24
CA PHE A 115 -23.18 1.32 -8.00
C PHE A 115 -22.73 2.70 -7.52
N ILE A 116 -21.42 2.98 -7.51
CA ILE A 116 -20.88 4.28 -7.10
C ILE A 116 -21.43 5.40 -7.99
N LYS A 117 -21.46 5.18 -9.31
CA LYS A 117 -21.91 6.18 -10.28
C LYS A 117 -23.40 6.54 -10.11
N GLU A 118 -24.23 5.54 -9.78
CA GLU A 118 -25.69 5.69 -9.64
C GLU A 118 -26.12 6.17 -8.23
N ASP A 119 -25.23 6.04 -7.23
CA ASP A 119 -25.57 6.41 -5.85
C ASP A 119 -25.47 7.92 -5.63
N LYS A 120 -26.56 8.54 -5.15
CA LYS A 120 -26.67 10.00 -4.93
C LYS A 120 -25.60 10.57 -4.01
N HIS A 121 -25.09 9.78 -3.04
CA HIS A 121 -24.08 10.23 -2.09
C HIS A 121 -22.67 9.95 -2.57
N PHE A 122 -22.44 8.77 -3.19
CA PHE A 122 -21.09 8.30 -3.51
C PHE A 122 -20.65 8.68 -4.93
N SER A 123 -21.55 9.13 -5.81
CA SER A 123 -21.21 9.55 -7.19
C SER A 123 -20.11 10.60 -7.27
N ARG A 124 -20.01 11.47 -6.27
CA ARG A 124 -18.93 12.47 -6.16
C ARG A 124 -17.52 11.86 -6.01
N TYR A 125 -17.40 10.61 -5.59
CA TYR A 125 -16.13 9.91 -5.45
C TYR A 125 -15.80 9.01 -6.65
N TYR A 126 -16.74 8.90 -7.60
CA TYR A 126 -16.64 8.00 -8.75
C TYR A 126 -15.34 8.22 -9.53
N ASP A 127 -15.06 9.45 -9.93
CA ASP A 127 -13.88 9.76 -10.75
C ASP A 127 -12.57 9.40 -10.05
N GLY A 128 -12.44 9.72 -8.76
CA GLY A 128 -11.25 9.36 -7.99
C GLY A 128 -11.08 7.84 -7.82
N ILE A 129 -12.17 7.12 -7.55
CA ILE A 129 -12.15 5.66 -7.42
C ILE A 129 -11.87 4.99 -8.78
N TYR A 130 -12.43 5.53 -9.87
CA TYR A 130 -12.13 5.08 -11.22
C TYR A 130 -10.63 5.20 -11.53
N ILE A 131 -10.02 6.36 -11.24
CA ILE A 131 -8.58 6.57 -11.42
C ILE A 131 -7.77 5.53 -10.62
N LEU A 132 -8.13 5.24 -9.37
CA LEU A 132 -7.46 4.23 -8.56
C LEU A 132 -7.50 2.83 -9.19
N PHE A 133 -8.60 2.44 -9.85
CA PHE A 133 -8.73 1.16 -10.55
C PHE A 133 -7.99 1.11 -11.89
N TYR A 134 -7.76 2.25 -12.55
CA TYR A 134 -7.26 2.27 -13.94
C TYR A 134 -5.86 2.87 -14.12
N THR A 135 -5.18 3.25 -13.03
CA THR A 135 -3.81 3.80 -13.09
C THR A 135 -2.79 2.99 -12.30
N GLY A 136 -3.25 2.20 -11.34
CA GLY A 136 -2.36 1.47 -10.44
C GLY A 136 -1.53 2.34 -9.50
N LEU A 137 -1.85 3.62 -9.32
CA LEU A 137 -1.19 4.52 -8.38
C LEU A 137 -1.24 3.99 -6.94
N ARG A 138 -0.19 4.24 -6.15
CA ARG A 138 -0.27 4.06 -4.70
C ARG A 138 -1.17 5.14 -4.12
N ILE A 139 -1.92 4.81 -3.08
CA ILE A 139 -2.86 5.79 -2.49
C ILE A 139 -2.16 7.07 -2.04
N SER A 140 -0.95 7.01 -1.52
CA SER A 140 -0.19 8.19 -1.12
C SER A 140 0.32 9.02 -2.32
N GLU A 141 0.64 8.39 -3.45
CA GLU A 141 0.94 9.05 -4.72
C GLU A 141 -0.33 9.77 -5.23
N PHE A 142 -1.44 9.05 -5.29
CA PHE A 142 -2.74 9.58 -5.72
C PHE A 142 -3.21 10.77 -4.87
N CYS A 143 -3.07 10.71 -3.54
CA CYS A 143 -3.40 11.83 -2.66
C CYS A 143 -2.46 13.03 -2.83
N GLY A 144 -1.24 12.79 -3.26
CA GLY A 144 -0.23 13.82 -3.52
C GLY A 144 -0.41 14.56 -4.84
N LEU A 145 -1.19 14.01 -5.78
CA LEU A 145 -1.36 14.62 -7.11
C LEU A 145 -1.85 16.07 -7.03
N THR A 146 -1.17 16.92 -7.76
CA THR A 146 -1.54 18.31 -8.02
C THR A 146 -2.05 18.48 -9.46
N ILE A 147 -2.64 19.63 -9.75
CA ILE A 147 -3.08 19.97 -11.12
C ILE A 147 -1.90 19.90 -12.12
N GLN A 148 -0.69 20.28 -11.66
CA GLN A 148 0.51 20.31 -12.50
C GLN A 148 1.05 18.92 -12.86
N ASP A 149 0.66 17.87 -12.12
CA ASP A 149 1.09 16.50 -12.39
C ASP A 149 0.30 15.83 -13.51
N ILE A 150 -0.77 16.45 -13.99
CA ILE A 150 -1.64 15.90 -15.03
C ILE A 150 -1.31 16.58 -16.37
N GLU A 151 -0.55 15.88 -17.18
CA GLU A 151 -0.10 16.34 -18.51
C GLU A 151 -1.07 15.79 -19.58
N PHE A 152 -2.10 16.59 -19.90
CA PHE A 152 -3.18 16.19 -20.80
C PHE A 152 -2.74 16.03 -22.26
N GLU A 153 -1.79 16.83 -22.72
CA GLU A 153 -1.29 16.77 -24.11
C GLU A 153 -0.52 15.47 -24.33
N GLU A 154 0.31 15.06 -23.37
CA GLU A 154 1.10 13.83 -23.41
C GLU A 154 0.34 12.60 -22.88
N MET A 155 -0.89 12.79 -22.42
CA MET A 155 -1.73 11.71 -21.86
C MET A 155 -1.03 10.93 -20.76
N ARG A 156 -0.39 11.64 -19.80
CA ARG A 156 0.37 11.02 -18.71
C ARG A 156 0.22 11.74 -17.38
N ILE A 157 0.48 10.99 -16.32
CA ILE A 157 0.49 11.46 -14.93
C ILE A 157 1.94 11.45 -14.45
N LYS A 158 2.44 12.56 -13.98
CA LYS A 158 3.76 12.65 -13.34
C LYS A 158 3.66 12.15 -11.90
N VAL A 159 4.51 11.20 -11.53
CA VAL A 159 4.58 10.63 -10.18
C VAL A 159 6.00 10.79 -9.67
N ASP A 160 6.27 11.81 -8.87
CA ASP A 160 7.58 12.09 -8.28
C ASP A 160 7.51 12.37 -6.77
N HIS A 161 6.30 12.39 -6.20
CA HIS A 161 6.08 12.64 -4.79
C HIS A 161 4.84 11.91 -4.26
N GLN A 162 4.67 11.92 -2.95
CA GLN A 162 3.54 11.32 -2.26
C GLN A 162 3.16 12.13 -1.03
N LEU A 163 1.86 12.29 -0.79
CA LEU A 163 1.34 12.94 0.39
C LEU A 163 1.13 11.94 1.53
N GLN A 164 1.58 12.28 2.71
CA GLN A 164 1.33 11.53 3.94
C GLN A 164 0.91 12.46 5.07
N ARG A 165 0.29 11.89 6.09
CA ARG A 165 0.02 12.59 7.35
C ARG A 165 0.70 11.85 8.48
N THR A 166 1.47 12.57 9.28
CA THR A 166 2.20 12.02 10.43
C THR A 166 1.26 11.63 11.58
N SER A 167 1.78 10.94 12.58
CA SER A 167 1.04 10.65 13.81
C SER A 167 0.68 11.91 14.63
N GLN A 168 1.39 13.00 14.39
CA GLN A 168 1.12 14.34 14.95
C GLN A 168 0.09 15.12 14.11
N MET A 169 -0.52 14.48 13.11
CA MET A 169 -1.50 15.07 12.18
C MET A 169 -0.93 16.11 11.21
N GLU A 170 0.38 16.19 11.06
CA GLU A 170 1.06 17.08 10.12
C GLU A 170 1.06 16.48 8.73
N TYR A 171 0.82 17.31 7.72
CA TYR A 171 0.92 16.92 6.32
C TYR A 171 2.37 17.04 5.86
N VAL A 172 2.86 16.04 5.16
CA VAL A 172 4.23 16.00 4.64
C VAL A 172 4.26 15.42 3.23
N ILE A 173 5.08 16.02 2.39
CA ILE A 173 5.43 15.46 1.08
C ILE A 173 6.69 14.63 1.22
N GLN A 174 6.65 13.43 0.66
CA GLN A 174 7.83 12.55 0.60
C GLN A 174 8.09 12.13 -0.84
N GLN A 175 9.35 12.16 -1.23
CA GLN A 175 9.76 11.54 -2.48
C GLN A 175 9.64 10.02 -2.41
N PRO A 176 9.45 9.32 -3.54
CA PRO A 176 9.49 7.87 -3.61
C PRO A 176 10.75 7.29 -2.97
N LYS A 177 10.68 6.05 -2.49
CA LYS A 177 11.83 5.40 -1.84
C LYS A 177 12.94 4.99 -2.80
N THR A 178 12.60 4.82 -4.06
CA THR A 178 13.48 4.32 -5.11
C THR A 178 13.27 5.14 -6.37
N GLU A 179 14.26 5.20 -7.23
CA GLU A 179 14.18 5.86 -8.54
C GLU A 179 13.01 5.31 -9.38
N SER A 180 12.75 4.01 -9.31
CA SER A 180 11.59 3.37 -9.98
C SER A 180 10.23 3.89 -9.48
N GLY A 181 10.20 4.59 -8.35
CA GLY A 181 9.01 5.29 -7.87
C GLY A 181 8.74 6.60 -8.60
N ILE A 182 9.77 7.22 -9.20
CA ILE A 182 9.65 8.42 -10.04
C ILE A 182 9.39 7.94 -11.46
N ARG A 183 8.22 8.26 -11.99
CA ARG A 183 7.78 7.76 -13.29
C ARG A 183 6.64 8.56 -13.86
N TYR A 184 6.38 8.36 -15.14
CA TYR A 184 5.16 8.79 -15.80
C TYR A 184 4.22 7.59 -15.97
N VAL A 185 2.97 7.75 -15.54
CA VAL A 185 1.92 6.74 -15.73
C VAL A 185 1.06 7.18 -16.90
N PRO A 186 0.98 6.40 -18.00
CA PRO A 186 0.10 6.73 -19.11
C PRO A 186 -1.36 6.65 -18.67
N MET A 187 -2.21 7.50 -19.22
CA MET A 187 -3.65 7.49 -18.95
C MET A 187 -4.45 7.28 -20.24
N THR A 188 -5.58 6.59 -20.10
CA THR A 188 -6.57 6.47 -21.16
C THR A 188 -7.43 7.74 -21.21
N GLU A 189 -8.19 7.92 -22.30
CA GLU A 189 -9.08 9.09 -22.42
C GLU A 189 -10.15 9.12 -21.33
N GLU A 190 -10.61 7.96 -20.86
CA GLU A 190 -11.56 7.87 -19.76
C GLU A 190 -10.96 8.37 -18.44
N VAL A 191 -9.68 8.02 -18.16
CA VAL A 191 -8.94 8.51 -17.00
C VAL A 191 -8.72 10.03 -17.12
N ALA A 192 -8.31 10.51 -18.30
CA ALA A 192 -8.13 11.95 -18.56
C ALA A 192 -9.45 12.71 -18.38
N SER A 193 -10.57 12.14 -18.84
CA SER A 193 -11.91 12.71 -18.62
C SER A 193 -12.29 12.79 -17.14
N CYS A 194 -11.92 11.79 -16.33
CA CYS A 194 -12.09 11.84 -14.87
C CYS A 194 -11.30 13.02 -14.27
N PHE A 195 -10.03 13.18 -14.64
CA PHE A 195 -9.21 14.31 -14.17
C PHE A 195 -9.78 15.68 -14.60
N ARG A 196 -10.25 15.82 -15.85
CA ARG A 196 -10.90 17.05 -16.30
C ARG A 196 -12.11 17.41 -15.43
N ARG A 197 -12.97 16.42 -15.12
CA ARG A 197 -14.13 16.64 -14.23
C ARG A 197 -13.72 16.99 -12.80
N ILE A 198 -12.70 16.31 -12.26
CA ILE A 198 -12.17 16.62 -10.91
C ILE A 198 -11.68 18.05 -10.87
N ILE A 199 -10.85 18.47 -11.85
CA ILE A 199 -10.27 19.82 -11.90
C ILE A 199 -11.38 20.87 -12.09
N ALA A 200 -12.33 20.63 -12.99
CA ALA A 200 -13.44 21.55 -13.25
C ALA A 200 -14.37 21.74 -12.03
N ASN A 201 -14.53 20.69 -11.20
CA ASN A 201 -15.38 20.72 -10.01
C ASN A 201 -14.59 20.89 -8.71
N ARG A 202 -13.29 21.15 -8.79
CA ARG A 202 -12.42 21.32 -7.62
C ARG A 202 -12.88 22.52 -6.80
N ALA A 203 -12.94 22.37 -5.48
CA ALA A 203 -13.16 23.49 -4.58
C ALA A 203 -12.09 24.58 -4.79
N HIS A 204 -12.51 25.84 -4.73
CA HIS A 204 -11.61 26.99 -4.78
C HIS A 204 -11.49 27.56 -3.37
N PRO A 205 -10.50 27.09 -2.57
CA PRO A 205 -10.30 27.56 -1.21
C PRO A 205 -9.88 29.05 -1.21
N LYS A 206 -10.23 29.78 -0.15
CA LYS A 206 -9.83 31.20 0.00
C LYS A 206 -8.29 31.35 0.05
N ALA A 207 -7.61 30.39 0.65
CA ALA A 207 -6.17 30.24 0.65
C ALA A 207 -5.81 28.84 0.17
N GLU A 208 -5.06 28.74 -0.91
CA GLU A 208 -4.64 27.44 -1.45
C GLU A 208 -3.72 26.73 -0.46
N PRO A 209 -4.07 25.48 -0.03
CA PRO A 209 -3.22 24.75 0.89
C PRO A 209 -1.88 24.41 0.25
N MET A 210 -0.81 24.71 0.99
CA MET A 210 0.56 24.40 0.58
C MET A 210 1.18 23.42 1.58
N VAL A 211 1.81 22.35 1.07
CA VAL A 211 2.52 21.35 1.86
C VAL A 211 3.91 21.16 1.27
N ASP A 212 4.95 21.49 2.01
CA ASP A 212 6.36 21.37 1.59
C ASP A 212 6.64 21.96 0.18
N GLY A 213 6.00 23.09 -0.16
CA GLY A 213 6.15 23.79 -1.44
C GLY A 213 5.22 23.30 -2.55
N TYR A 214 4.41 22.26 -2.32
CA TYR A 214 3.39 21.78 -3.26
C TYR A 214 2.04 22.42 -2.98
N ALA A 215 1.34 22.83 -4.02
CA ALA A 215 0.01 23.42 -3.98
C ALA A 215 -0.83 22.93 -5.17
N GLY A 216 -2.14 23.20 -5.16
CA GLY A 216 -3.02 22.76 -6.25
C GLY A 216 -3.39 21.28 -6.16
N PHE A 217 -3.42 20.71 -4.96
CA PHE A 217 -3.84 19.30 -4.76
C PHE A 217 -5.23 19.04 -5.33
N LEU A 218 -5.40 17.93 -6.04
CA LEU A 218 -6.64 17.61 -6.74
C LEU A 218 -7.83 17.36 -5.79
N PHE A 219 -7.58 16.83 -4.62
CA PHE A 219 -8.62 16.42 -3.67
C PHE A 219 -8.48 17.15 -2.35
N LEU A 220 -9.46 17.98 -2.04
CA LEU A 220 -9.54 18.71 -0.77
C LEU A 220 -10.67 18.16 0.10
N ASP A 221 -10.48 18.20 1.41
CA ASP A 221 -11.51 17.89 2.38
C ASP A 221 -12.38 19.13 2.69
N LYS A 222 -13.35 18.96 3.59
CA LYS A 222 -14.26 20.06 4.00
C LYS A 222 -13.57 21.22 4.73
N ASN A 223 -12.31 21.10 5.09
CA ASN A 223 -11.51 22.12 5.74
C ASN A 223 -10.46 22.70 4.76
N ASP A 224 -10.66 22.50 3.47
CA ASP A 224 -9.74 22.91 2.39
C ASP A 224 -8.33 22.30 2.50
N MET A 225 -8.18 21.19 3.26
CA MET A 225 -6.90 20.49 3.37
C MET A 225 -6.84 19.29 2.40
N PRO A 226 -5.65 18.92 1.93
CA PRO A 226 -5.50 17.78 1.03
C PRO A 226 -6.03 16.48 1.64
N MET A 227 -6.80 15.72 0.90
CA MET A 227 -7.31 14.42 1.33
C MET A 227 -6.15 13.41 1.39
N VAL A 228 -6.06 12.68 2.49
CA VAL A 228 -5.06 11.62 2.72
C VAL A 228 -5.67 10.23 2.56
N ALA A 229 -4.83 9.19 2.51
CA ALA A 229 -5.21 7.79 2.33
C ALA A 229 -6.41 7.35 3.18
N LEU A 230 -6.46 7.77 4.45
CA LEU A 230 -7.54 7.41 5.38
C LEU A 230 -8.93 7.85 4.90
N HIS A 231 -9.05 8.98 4.20
CA HIS A 231 -10.33 9.43 3.64
C HIS A 231 -10.84 8.43 2.60
N TRP A 232 -10.01 8.04 1.65
CA TRP A 232 -10.34 7.10 0.59
C TRP A 232 -10.60 5.69 1.09
N GLU A 233 -9.85 5.24 2.11
CA GLU A 233 -10.10 3.97 2.78
C GLU A 233 -11.49 3.94 3.40
N LYS A 234 -11.88 5.00 4.13
CA LYS A 234 -13.22 5.10 4.74
C LYS A 234 -14.33 5.22 3.72
N TYR A 235 -14.12 5.98 2.62
CA TYR A 235 -15.15 6.06 1.57
C TYR A 235 -15.39 4.71 0.93
N LEU A 236 -14.33 3.98 0.55
CA LEU A 236 -14.46 2.64 -0.01
C LEU A 236 -15.13 1.67 1.00
N GLU A 237 -14.77 1.76 2.27
CA GLU A 237 -15.41 0.97 3.32
C GLU A 237 -16.93 1.23 3.39
N HIS A 238 -17.35 2.49 3.46
CA HIS A 238 -18.77 2.86 3.50
C HIS A 238 -19.51 2.49 2.22
N ILE A 239 -18.87 2.63 1.05
CA ILE A 239 -19.43 2.22 -0.24
C ILE A 239 -19.69 0.72 -0.24
N VAL A 240 -18.70 -0.10 0.14
CA VAL A 240 -18.84 -1.56 0.19
C VAL A 240 -19.89 -1.97 1.22
N GLN A 241 -19.92 -1.35 2.40
CA GLN A 241 -20.95 -1.61 3.41
C GLN A 241 -22.35 -1.31 2.88
N LYS A 242 -22.56 -0.19 2.18
CA LYS A 242 -23.86 0.15 1.60
C LYS A 242 -24.22 -0.80 0.46
N TYR A 243 -23.28 -1.13 -0.43
CA TYR A 243 -23.47 -2.13 -1.49
C TYR A 243 -23.95 -3.44 -0.91
N ASN A 244 -23.27 -3.96 0.11
CA ASN A 244 -23.57 -5.24 0.75
C ASN A 244 -24.92 -5.27 1.52
N LYS A 245 -25.45 -4.09 1.90
CA LYS A 245 -26.80 -4.00 2.46
C LYS A 245 -27.90 -4.07 1.40
N ILE A 246 -27.59 -3.72 0.15
CA ILE A 246 -28.55 -3.65 -0.94
C ILE A 246 -28.56 -4.92 -1.79
N TYR A 247 -27.36 -5.45 -2.07
CA TYR A 247 -27.21 -6.56 -3.01
C TYR A 247 -26.96 -7.90 -2.29
N ARG A 248 -27.61 -8.96 -2.80
CA ARG A 248 -27.43 -10.32 -2.27
C ARG A 248 -26.01 -10.86 -2.46
N ILE A 249 -25.39 -10.53 -3.63
CA ILE A 249 -23.99 -10.91 -3.91
C ILE A 249 -23.10 -9.91 -3.20
N GLN A 250 -22.39 -10.39 -2.20
CA GLN A 250 -21.55 -9.55 -1.36
C GLN A 250 -20.26 -9.16 -2.06
N MET A 251 -19.91 -7.88 -1.96
CA MET A 251 -18.61 -7.35 -2.37
C MET A 251 -17.58 -7.63 -1.28
N PRO A 252 -16.40 -8.18 -1.61
CA PRO A 252 -15.33 -8.34 -0.63
C PRO A 252 -14.83 -6.96 -0.17
N LYS A 253 -13.96 -6.95 0.86
CA LYS A 253 -13.36 -5.70 1.33
C LYS A 253 -12.52 -5.07 0.22
N VAL A 254 -12.93 -3.91 -0.26
CA VAL A 254 -12.20 -3.09 -1.25
C VAL A 254 -11.49 -1.95 -0.54
N THR A 255 -10.21 -1.79 -0.81
CA THR A 255 -9.36 -0.70 -0.33
C THR A 255 -8.62 -0.10 -1.51
N PRO A 256 -8.01 1.10 -1.41
CA PRO A 256 -7.17 1.63 -2.50
C PRO A 256 -6.07 0.66 -2.95
N HIS A 257 -5.56 -0.14 -2.02
CA HIS A 257 -4.57 -1.17 -2.33
C HIS A 257 -5.16 -2.32 -3.16
N VAL A 258 -6.41 -2.72 -2.87
CA VAL A 258 -7.15 -3.69 -3.69
C VAL A 258 -7.42 -3.13 -5.10
N CYS A 259 -7.75 -1.84 -5.25
CA CYS A 259 -7.91 -1.21 -6.57
C CYS A 259 -6.60 -1.33 -7.39
N ARG A 260 -5.47 -1.00 -6.78
CA ARG A 260 -4.14 -1.14 -7.40
C ARG A 260 -3.81 -2.60 -7.75
N HIS A 261 -4.10 -3.56 -6.85
CA HIS A 261 -3.93 -4.99 -7.13
C HIS A 261 -4.81 -5.46 -8.29
N THR A 262 -6.06 -4.99 -8.34
CA THR A 262 -6.99 -5.29 -9.42
C THR A 262 -6.48 -4.77 -10.76
N PHE A 263 -5.98 -3.53 -10.81
CA PHE A 263 -5.31 -3.00 -11.99
C PHE A 263 -4.15 -3.89 -12.44
N CYS A 264 -3.24 -4.21 -11.53
CA CYS A 264 -2.07 -5.05 -11.82
C CYS A 264 -2.48 -6.41 -12.39
N SER A 265 -3.43 -7.09 -11.74
CA SER A 265 -3.95 -8.40 -12.18
C SER A 265 -4.68 -8.32 -13.51
N ASN A 266 -5.47 -7.28 -13.74
CA ASN A 266 -6.18 -7.10 -15.02
C ASN A 266 -5.22 -6.84 -16.17
N MET A 267 -4.15 -6.05 -15.96
CA MET A 267 -3.13 -5.80 -16.99
C MET A 267 -2.31 -7.06 -17.29
N ALA A 268 -1.93 -7.82 -16.26
CA ALA A 268 -1.24 -9.09 -16.42
C ALA A 268 -2.08 -10.09 -17.22
N LYS A 269 -3.36 -10.28 -16.86
CA LYS A 269 -4.30 -11.16 -17.59
C LYS A 269 -4.61 -10.69 -19.01
N SER A 270 -4.43 -9.41 -19.29
CA SER A 270 -4.56 -8.86 -20.66
C SER A 270 -3.27 -9.00 -21.48
N GLY A 271 -2.23 -9.67 -20.97
CA GLY A 271 -0.98 -9.94 -21.69
C GLY A 271 -0.01 -8.76 -21.71
N MET A 272 -0.13 -7.79 -20.79
CA MET A 272 0.84 -6.69 -20.70
C MET A 272 2.23 -7.27 -20.35
N ASN A 273 3.26 -6.76 -21.02
CA ASN A 273 4.64 -7.17 -20.72
C ASN A 273 4.97 -6.91 -19.25
N PRO A 274 5.56 -7.88 -18.50
CA PRO A 274 5.87 -7.74 -17.08
C PRO A 274 6.78 -6.55 -16.76
N LYS A 275 7.73 -6.20 -17.62
CA LYS A 275 8.61 -5.04 -17.44
C LYS A 275 7.85 -3.72 -17.58
N THR A 276 6.95 -3.64 -18.56
CA THR A 276 6.06 -2.48 -18.74
C THR A 276 5.16 -2.32 -17.52
N LEU A 277 4.57 -3.41 -17.03
CA LEU A 277 3.73 -3.38 -15.83
C LEU A 277 4.55 -3.01 -14.58
N GLN A 278 5.78 -3.53 -14.43
CA GLN A 278 6.70 -3.14 -13.37
C GLN A 278 6.94 -1.63 -13.35
N TYR A 279 7.19 -1.04 -14.53
CA TYR A 279 7.41 0.40 -14.67
C TYR A 279 6.16 1.20 -14.27
N ILE A 280 4.98 0.89 -14.81
CA ILE A 280 3.72 1.58 -14.50
C ILE A 280 3.43 1.49 -13.00
N MET A 281 3.60 0.32 -12.41
CA MET A 281 3.39 0.09 -10.98
C MET A 281 4.46 0.74 -10.08
N GLY A 282 5.63 1.08 -10.63
CA GLY A 282 6.76 1.60 -9.85
C GLY A 282 7.27 0.60 -8.82
N HIS A 283 7.36 -0.69 -9.19
CA HIS A 283 7.94 -1.72 -8.35
C HIS A 283 9.44 -1.76 -8.53
N SER A 284 10.20 -1.63 -7.43
CA SER A 284 11.66 -1.74 -7.45
C SER A 284 12.13 -3.16 -7.77
N ASP A 285 11.37 -4.17 -7.35
CA ASP A 285 11.65 -5.58 -7.60
C ASP A 285 10.60 -6.17 -8.54
N ILE A 286 11.07 -6.80 -9.63
CA ILE A 286 10.22 -7.46 -10.63
C ILE A 286 9.42 -8.62 -10.03
N SER A 287 9.94 -9.29 -8.99
CA SER A 287 9.27 -10.41 -8.33
C SER A 287 7.87 -10.03 -7.82
N VAL A 288 7.71 -8.80 -7.34
CA VAL A 288 6.42 -8.26 -6.89
C VAL A 288 5.41 -8.23 -8.04
N THR A 289 5.86 -7.87 -9.25
CA THR A 289 5.01 -7.87 -10.45
C THR A 289 4.77 -9.29 -10.94
N LEU A 290 5.80 -10.14 -10.98
CA LEU A 290 5.70 -11.52 -11.46
C LEU A 290 4.75 -12.37 -10.62
N ASN A 291 4.58 -12.07 -9.34
CA ASN A 291 3.63 -12.78 -8.47
C ASN A 291 2.16 -12.74 -8.99
N VAL A 292 1.79 -11.76 -9.82
CA VAL A 292 0.45 -11.74 -10.44
C VAL A 292 0.36 -12.57 -11.73
N TYR A 293 1.51 -13.02 -12.27
CA TYR A 293 1.59 -13.90 -13.43
C TYR A 293 1.73 -15.39 -13.07
N THR A 294 1.83 -15.73 -11.78
CA THR A 294 2.09 -17.11 -11.32
C THR A 294 0.91 -18.07 -11.49
N HIS A 295 -0.25 -17.59 -11.88
CA HIS A 295 -1.46 -18.40 -12.10
C HIS A 295 -1.74 -18.63 -13.60
N VAL A 296 -0.70 -18.83 -14.41
CA VAL A 296 -0.84 -19.20 -15.82
C VAL A 296 -1.27 -20.67 -15.90
N GLN A 297 -2.44 -20.92 -16.49
CA GLN A 297 -2.94 -22.27 -16.78
C GLN A 297 -2.55 -22.67 -18.22
N PHE A 298 -2.73 -23.96 -18.55
CA PHE A 298 -2.42 -24.49 -19.89
C PHE A 298 -3.13 -23.69 -21.00
N ASP A 299 -4.41 -23.37 -20.79
CA ASP A 299 -5.22 -22.64 -21.76
C ASP A 299 -4.68 -21.21 -22.01
N ASP A 300 -4.18 -20.55 -20.96
CA ASP A 300 -3.54 -19.23 -21.08
C ASP A 300 -2.24 -19.34 -21.91
N ALA A 301 -1.42 -20.37 -21.64
CA ALA A 301 -0.18 -20.62 -22.37
C ALA A 301 -0.44 -20.95 -23.83
N GLN A 302 -1.49 -21.75 -24.14
CA GLN A 302 -1.89 -22.07 -25.50
C GLN A 302 -2.38 -20.83 -26.25
N ALA A 303 -3.22 -20.01 -25.64
CA ALA A 303 -3.73 -18.78 -26.23
C ALA A 303 -2.60 -17.79 -26.54
N GLU A 304 -1.64 -17.65 -25.62
CA GLU A 304 -0.47 -16.78 -25.79
C GLU A 304 0.45 -17.28 -26.93
N LEU A 305 0.72 -18.59 -26.96
CA LEU A 305 1.52 -19.20 -28.06
C LEU A 305 0.87 -18.95 -29.43
N LEU A 306 -0.44 -19.13 -29.52
CA LEU A 306 -1.18 -18.90 -30.78
C LEU A 306 -1.19 -17.42 -31.19
N ARG A 307 -1.22 -16.52 -30.21
CA ARG A 307 -1.14 -15.07 -30.47
C ARG A 307 0.22 -14.67 -31.02
N VAL A 308 1.31 -15.14 -30.40
CA VAL A 308 2.69 -14.84 -30.84
C VAL A 308 3.04 -15.49 -32.17
N ALA A 309 2.56 -16.71 -32.43
CA ALA A 309 2.82 -17.39 -33.66
C ALA A 309 2.11 -16.78 -34.90
N LYS A 310 1.12 -15.91 -34.70
CA LYS A 310 0.39 -15.18 -35.75
C LYS A 310 0.89 -13.75 -35.98
N ALA A 311 1.81 -13.27 -35.15
CA ALA A 311 2.42 -11.93 -35.24
C ALA A 311 3.70 -11.98 -36.07
#